data_bf59d0c71615da3fe4454a2186db8809
#
_entry.id   bf59d0c71615da3fe4454a2186db8809
#
_cell.length_a   1.000
_cell.length_b   1.000
_cell.length_c   1.000
_cell.angle_alpha   90.00
_cell.angle_beta   90.00
_cell.angle_gamma   90.00
#
_symmetry.space_group_name_H-M   'P 1'
#
loop_
_entity.id
_entity.type
_entity.pdbx_description
1 polymer ?
#
loop_
_entity_poly.entity_id
_entity_poly.type
_entity_poly.pdbx_seq_one_letter_code
_entity_poly.pdbx_strand_id
1 'polypeptide(L)'
;MNNKILFPFIALCLIWGSTWYFIKISLNAGVPPFYGVGLRFLFSGIIFYLYIYFKKLSIPVTPQAIKLYLSFGLLNFSLSYGMTYWATQYIFSSISSILWGLFPLFTSLMAHFMIKDDPNERLNKNKIIALFAGLTGVIIMSTNQEIDSVSYTHLRAHETVR
;
A
#
# COMPACT_ATOMS: atom_id res chain seq x y z
N MET A 1 -17.66 -8.29 -18.47
CA MET A 1 -17.40 -7.72 -17.14
C MET A 1 -18.36 -6.54 -16.95
N ASN A 2 -19.09 -6.48 -15.83
CA ASN A 2 -20.14 -5.48 -15.66
C ASN A 2 -19.48 -4.09 -15.49
N ASN A 3 -19.87 -3.09 -16.31
CA ASN A 3 -19.30 -1.74 -16.28
C ASN A 3 -19.35 -1.08 -14.90
N LYS A 4 -20.29 -1.50 -14.04
CA LYS A 4 -20.40 -1.06 -12.65
C LYS A 4 -19.22 -1.47 -11.76
N ILE A 5 -18.48 -2.53 -12.13
CA ILE A 5 -17.31 -3.03 -11.40
C ILE A 5 -16.02 -2.56 -12.07
N LEU A 6 -16.02 -2.46 -13.40
CA LEU A 6 -14.82 -2.13 -14.17
C LEU A 6 -14.31 -0.71 -13.84
N PHE A 7 -15.19 0.27 -13.80
CA PHE A 7 -14.81 1.67 -13.53
C PHE A 7 -14.16 1.84 -12.14
N PRO A 8 -14.78 1.38 -11.01
CA PRO A 8 -14.13 1.45 -9.70
C PRO A 8 -12.81 0.69 -9.65
N PHE A 9 -12.70 -0.43 -10.34
CA PHE A 9 -11.47 -1.22 -10.39
C PHE A 9 -10.33 -0.46 -11.08
N ILE A 10 -10.58 0.12 -12.26
CA ILE A 10 -9.58 0.94 -12.97
C ILE A 10 -9.17 2.15 -12.12
N ALA A 11 -10.14 2.86 -11.54
CA ALA A 11 -9.87 3.99 -10.66
C ALA A 11 -8.98 3.60 -9.47
N LEU A 12 -9.26 2.46 -8.84
CA LEU A 12 -8.45 1.92 -7.75
C LEU A 12 -7.03 1.62 -8.21
N CYS A 13 -6.85 0.97 -9.36
CA CYS A 13 -5.52 0.68 -9.92
C CYS A 13 -4.71 1.96 -10.18
N LEU A 14 -5.33 3.00 -10.73
CA LEU A 14 -4.67 4.27 -10.98
C LEU A 14 -4.29 4.99 -9.68
N ILE A 15 -5.19 5.03 -8.69
CA ILE A 15 -4.93 5.65 -7.39
C ILE A 15 -3.80 4.93 -6.66
N TRP A 16 -3.84 3.61 -6.58
CA TRP A 16 -2.82 2.83 -5.91
C TRP A 16 -1.48 2.86 -6.65
N GLY A 17 -1.50 2.74 -7.98
CA GLY A 17 -0.29 2.78 -8.80
C GLY A 17 0.45 4.12 -8.72
N SER A 18 -0.28 5.24 -8.69
CA SER A 18 0.32 6.58 -8.57
C SER A 18 0.73 6.96 -7.14
N THR A 19 0.19 6.29 -6.12
CA THR A 19 0.41 6.65 -4.71
C THR A 19 1.89 6.72 -4.34
N TRP A 20 2.68 5.71 -4.70
CA TRP A 20 4.11 5.63 -4.35
C TRP A 20 4.93 6.73 -4.98
N TYR A 21 4.61 7.10 -6.20
CA TYR A 21 5.24 8.20 -6.91
C TYR A 21 4.98 9.54 -6.19
N PHE A 22 3.74 9.83 -5.83
CA PHE A 22 3.41 11.06 -5.11
C PHE A 22 4.00 11.11 -3.69
N ILE A 23 4.07 9.99 -2.99
CA ILE A 23 4.77 9.92 -1.70
C ILE A 23 6.23 10.31 -1.88
N LYS A 24 6.92 9.76 -2.87
CA LYS A 24 8.34 10.04 -3.11
C LYS A 24 8.57 11.49 -3.52
N ILE A 25 7.72 12.06 -4.35
CA ILE A 25 7.78 13.51 -4.69
C ILE A 25 7.67 14.37 -3.45
N SER A 26 6.69 14.11 -2.57
CA SER A 26 6.50 14.89 -1.36
C SER A 26 7.71 14.81 -0.41
N LEU A 27 8.29 13.63 -0.26
CA LEU A 27 9.50 13.43 0.54
C LEU A 27 10.71 14.16 -0.06
N ASN A 28 10.89 14.09 -1.37
CA ASN A 28 11.97 14.79 -2.07
C ASN A 28 11.81 16.32 -2.04
N ALA A 29 10.58 16.82 -1.91
CA ALA A 29 10.28 18.23 -1.67
C ALA A 29 10.52 18.68 -0.22
N GLY A 30 11.04 17.81 0.65
CA GLY A 30 11.38 18.11 2.03
C GLY A 30 10.21 17.98 3.01
N VAL A 31 9.08 17.43 2.62
CA VAL A 31 7.95 17.19 3.53
C VAL A 31 8.32 16.08 4.53
N PRO A 32 8.29 16.33 5.84
CA PRO A 32 8.58 15.30 6.83
C PRO A 32 7.60 14.11 6.69
N PRO A 33 8.08 12.86 6.79
CA PRO A 33 7.26 11.67 6.49
C PRO A 33 6.00 11.58 7.35
N PHE A 34 6.12 11.79 8.65
CA PHE A 34 4.98 11.74 9.56
C PHE A 34 3.98 12.88 9.34
N TYR A 35 4.46 14.05 8.93
CA TYR A 35 3.60 15.16 8.55
C TYR A 35 2.83 14.87 7.26
N GLY A 36 3.51 14.32 6.25
CA GLY A 36 2.88 13.94 4.98
C GLY A 36 1.79 12.88 5.15
N VAL A 37 2.05 11.81 5.90
CA VAL A 37 1.05 10.79 6.18
C VAL A 37 -0.09 11.32 7.06
N GLY A 38 0.22 12.16 8.06
CA GLY A 38 -0.78 12.78 8.93
C GLY A 38 -1.76 13.65 8.15
N LEU A 39 -1.27 14.55 7.30
CA LEU A 39 -2.12 15.37 6.44
C LEU A 39 -3.00 14.53 5.51
N ARG A 40 -2.45 13.50 4.88
CA ARG A 40 -3.20 12.61 4.00
C ARG A 40 -4.40 11.98 4.71
N PHE A 41 -4.18 11.43 5.90
CA PHE A 41 -5.26 10.80 6.65
C PHE A 41 -6.23 11.82 7.28
N LEU A 42 -5.74 12.99 7.66
CA LEU A 42 -6.60 14.07 8.14
C LEU A 42 -7.59 14.51 7.05
N PHE A 43 -7.12 14.82 5.85
CA PHE A 43 -7.99 15.20 4.74
C PHE A 43 -8.94 14.08 4.36
N SER A 44 -8.47 12.84 4.29
CA SER A 44 -9.33 11.68 4.02
C SER A 44 -10.41 11.52 5.10
N GLY A 45 -10.03 11.67 6.36
CA GLY A 45 -10.97 11.61 7.49
C GLY A 45 -12.04 12.69 7.43
N ILE A 46 -11.67 13.93 7.10
CA ILE A 46 -12.63 15.03 6.92
C ILE A 46 -13.62 14.71 5.79
N ILE A 47 -13.11 14.25 4.62
CA ILE A 47 -13.96 13.91 3.48
C ILE A 47 -14.95 12.79 3.84
N PHE A 48 -14.48 11.72 4.50
CA PHE A 48 -15.34 10.62 4.92
C PHE A 48 -16.35 11.06 5.99
N TYR A 49 -15.94 11.91 6.93
CA TYR A 49 -16.84 12.47 7.94
C TYR A 49 -17.96 13.28 7.29
N LEU A 50 -17.62 14.17 6.36
CA LEU A 50 -18.62 14.95 5.62
C LEU A 50 -19.55 14.05 4.80
N TYR A 51 -19.02 13.02 4.14
CA TYR A 51 -19.83 12.05 3.41
C TYR A 51 -20.84 11.35 4.32
N ILE A 52 -20.41 10.86 5.49
CA ILE A 52 -21.24 10.21 6.48
C ILE A 52 -22.33 11.18 6.99
N TYR A 53 -21.94 12.42 7.28
CA TYR A 53 -22.85 13.47 7.75
C TYR A 53 -23.94 13.79 6.71
N PHE A 54 -23.57 14.02 5.46
CA PHE A 54 -24.55 14.32 4.39
C PHE A 54 -25.43 13.13 4.04
N LYS A 55 -24.91 11.91 4.11
CA LYS A 55 -25.69 10.69 3.88
C LYS A 55 -26.49 10.23 5.10
N LYS A 56 -26.35 10.91 6.23
CA LYS A 56 -27.01 10.57 7.50
C LYS A 56 -26.78 9.11 7.91
N LEU A 57 -25.55 8.61 7.69
CA LEU A 57 -25.18 7.25 8.06
C LEU A 57 -24.89 7.19 9.56
N SER A 58 -25.37 6.14 10.22
CA SER A 58 -25.06 5.90 11.64
C SER A 58 -23.71 5.21 11.77
N ILE A 59 -22.83 5.78 12.60
CA ILE A 59 -21.56 5.14 12.98
C ILE A 59 -21.81 4.33 14.26
N PRO A 60 -21.56 3.02 14.26
CA PRO A 60 -21.67 2.22 15.47
C PRO A 60 -20.70 2.72 16.55
N VAL A 61 -21.21 3.00 17.74
CA VAL A 61 -20.39 3.43 18.91
C VAL A 61 -20.40 2.39 20.03
N THR A 62 -20.54 1.13 19.68
CA THR A 62 -20.42 0.03 20.65
C THR A 62 -18.99 -0.10 21.15
N PRO A 63 -18.74 -0.64 22.37
CA PRO A 63 -17.39 -0.85 22.88
C PRO A 63 -16.51 -1.66 21.93
N GLN A 64 -17.07 -2.67 21.25
CA GLN A 64 -16.38 -3.47 20.26
C GLN A 64 -15.99 -2.66 19.02
N ALA A 65 -16.88 -1.79 18.53
CA ALA A 65 -16.60 -0.93 17.38
C ALA A 65 -15.51 0.10 17.72
N ILE A 66 -15.57 0.72 18.91
CA ILE A 66 -14.56 1.67 19.37
C ILE A 66 -13.19 0.99 19.48
N LYS A 67 -13.12 -0.22 20.07
CA LYS A 67 -11.88 -0.99 20.15
C LYS A 67 -11.31 -1.28 18.75
N LEU A 68 -12.16 -1.62 17.80
CA LEU A 68 -11.77 -1.85 16.41
C LEU A 68 -11.23 -0.56 15.77
N TYR A 69 -11.91 0.57 15.93
CA TYR A 69 -11.46 1.86 15.38
C TYR A 69 -10.12 2.29 15.95
N LEU A 70 -9.93 2.16 17.26
CA LEU A 70 -8.68 2.49 17.93
C LEU A 70 -7.53 1.58 17.49
N SER A 71 -7.78 0.27 17.41
CA SER A 71 -6.74 -0.68 16.97
C SER A 71 -6.34 -0.44 15.51
N PHE A 72 -7.30 -0.24 14.60
CA PHE A 72 -7.01 0.10 13.21
C PHE A 72 -6.34 1.47 13.07
N GLY A 73 -6.82 2.49 13.78
CA GLY A 73 -6.24 3.82 13.78
C GLY A 73 -4.78 3.81 14.24
N LEU A 74 -4.50 3.13 15.35
CA LEU A 74 -3.17 3.12 15.94
C LEU A 74 -2.21 2.19 15.19
N LEU A 75 -2.61 0.93 14.98
CA LEU A 75 -1.70 -0.08 14.42
C LEU A 75 -1.55 0.04 12.90
N ASN A 76 -2.67 0.16 12.17
CA ASN A 76 -2.61 0.20 10.72
C ASN A 76 -2.30 1.61 10.20
N PHE A 77 -3.09 2.62 10.58
CA PHE A 77 -2.91 3.96 10.03
C PHE A 77 -1.75 4.74 10.63
N SER A 78 -1.52 4.67 11.93
CA SER A 78 -0.41 5.43 12.54
C SER A 78 0.91 4.67 12.45
N LEU A 79 0.98 3.45 12.97
CA LEU A 79 2.24 2.71 13.05
C LEU A 79 2.68 2.21 11.67
N SER A 80 1.85 1.43 10.98
CA SER A 80 2.24 0.79 9.71
C SER A 80 2.52 1.81 8.61
N TYR A 81 1.60 2.75 8.37
CA TYR A 81 1.84 3.80 7.37
C TYR A 81 2.91 4.80 7.79
N GLY A 82 3.02 5.13 9.08
CA GLY A 82 4.09 5.97 9.59
C GLY A 82 5.47 5.37 9.29
N MET A 83 5.65 4.09 9.60
CA MET A 83 6.89 3.36 9.28
C MET A 83 7.13 3.25 7.77
N THR A 84 6.08 3.05 6.98
CA THR A 84 6.18 2.99 5.52
C THR A 84 6.67 4.32 4.93
N TYR A 85 6.09 5.44 5.34
CA TYR A 85 6.54 6.77 4.89
C TYR A 85 7.97 7.07 5.33
N TRP A 86 8.32 6.70 6.55
CA TRP A 86 9.68 6.85 7.05
C TRP A 86 10.67 6.01 6.22
N ALA A 87 10.36 4.74 5.94
CA ALA A 87 11.23 3.87 5.15
C ALA A 87 11.37 4.35 3.69
N THR A 88 10.28 4.90 3.10
CA THR A 88 10.28 5.35 1.69
C THR A 88 11.24 6.54 1.44
N GLN A 89 11.74 7.22 2.48
CA GLN A 89 12.80 8.22 2.33
C GLN A 89 14.10 7.59 1.79
N TYR A 90 14.40 6.36 2.22
CA TYR A 90 15.68 5.68 1.99
C TYR A 90 15.66 4.74 0.79
N ILE A 91 14.47 4.42 0.25
CA ILE A 91 14.30 3.47 -0.85
C ILE A 91 13.58 4.12 -2.04
N PHE A 92 13.72 3.53 -3.22
CA PHE A 92 12.99 3.96 -4.41
C PHE A 92 11.49 3.65 -4.27
N SER A 93 10.66 4.49 -4.89
CA SER A 93 9.20 4.28 -4.91
C SER A 93 8.77 2.94 -5.51
N SER A 94 9.53 2.46 -6.48
CA SER A 94 9.35 1.15 -7.12
C SER A 94 9.56 0.00 -6.13
N ILE A 95 10.59 0.06 -5.29
CA ILE A 95 10.84 -0.96 -4.25
C ILE A 95 9.68 -0.95 -3.23
N SER A 96 9.23 0.23 -2.81
CA SER A 96 8.07 0.35 -1.93
C SER A 96 6.82 -0.30 -2.53
N SER A 97 6.55 -0.05 -3.81
CA SER A 97 5.39 -0.63 -4.51
C SER A 97 5.48 -2.16 -4.62
N ILE A 98 6.67 -2.69 -4.86
CA ILE A 98 6.94 -4.14 -4.93
C ILE A 98 6.69 -4.80 -3.57
N LEU A 99 7.23 -4.23 -2.49
CA LEU A 99 7.05 -4.75 -1.13
C LEU A 99 5.57 -4.78 -0.73
N TRP A 100 4.82 -3.74 -1.08
CA TRP A 100 3.38 -3.72 -0.87
C TRP A 100 2.62 -4.67 -1.80
N GLY A 101 3.15 -4.97 -2.97
CA GLY A 101 2.63 -6.01 -3.85
C GLY A 101 2.67 -7.42 -3.24
N LEU A 102 3.53 -7.66 -2.25
CA LEU A 102 3.56 -8.90 -1.48
C LEU A 102 2.45 -9.01 -0.41
N PHE A 103 1.78 -7.89 -0.09
CA PHE A 103 0.76 -7.85 0.97
C PHE A 103 -0.38 -8.85 0.77
N PRO A 104 -0.97 -9.04 -0.44
CA PRO A 104 -2.00 -10.06 -0.66
C PRO A 104 -1.50 -11.49 -0.38
N LEU A 105 -0.21 -11.75 -0.63
CA LEU A 105 0.40 -13.05 -0.35
C LEU A 105 0.44 -13.33 1.15
N PHE A 106 0.96 -12.39 1.93
CA PHE A 106 0.99 -12.51 3.39
C PHE A 106 -0.41 -12.60 3.99
N THR A 107 -1.34 -11.78 3.48
CA THR A 107 -2.73 -11.79 3.95
C THR A 107 -3.42 -13.12 3.69
N SER A 108 -3.26 -13.68 2.49
CA SER A 108 -3.83 -14.99 2.14
C SER A 108 -3.23 -16.12 2.96
N LEU A 109 -1.93 -16.05 3.24
CA LEU A 109 -1.25 -17.03 4.07
C LEU A 109 -1.74 -16.95 5.52
N MET A 110 -1.84 -15.75 6.09
CA MET A 110 -2.36 -15.54 7.44
C MET A 110 -3.83 -15.97 7.55
N ALA A 111 -4.66 -15.60 6.58
CA ALA A 111 -6.06 -16.01 6.54
C ALA A 111 -6.21 -17.53 6.57
N HIS A 112 -5.40 -18.26 5.81
CA HIS A 112 -5.41 -19.72 5.79
C HIS A 112 -5.18 -20.36 7.17
N PHE A 113 -4.28 -19.78 7.97
CA PHE A 113 -3.96 -20.30 9.31
C PHE A 113 -4.90 -19.79 10.39
N MET A 114 -5.38 -18.57 10.28
CA MET A 114 -6.17 -17.90 11.32
C MET A 114 -7.68 -18.10 11.16
N ILE A 115 -8.17 -18.17 9.91
CA ILE A 115 -9.61 -18.29 9.62
C ILE A 115 -9.91 -19.71 9.19
N LYS A 116 -10.17 -20.57 10.19
CA LYS A 116 -10.41 -22.02 9.94
C LYS A 116 -11.83 -22.33 9.52
N ASP A 117 -12.77 -21.46 9.85
CA ASP A 117 -14.21 -21.73 9.73
C ASP A 117 -14.80 -21.31 8.37
N ASP A 118 -14.08 -20.53 7.57
CA ASP A 118 -14.53 -20.14 6.22
C ASP A 118 -13.73 -20.87 5.13
N PRO A 119 -14.39 -21.79 4.36
CA PRO A 119 -13.75 -22.48 3.25
C PRO A 119 -13.22 -21.54 2.16
N ASN A 120 -13.82 -20.36 2.00
CA ASN A 120 -13.41 -19.38 0.99
C ASN A 120 -12.09 -18.72 1.34
N GLU A 121 -11.72 -18.65 2.61
CA GLU A 121 -10.45 -18.09 3.07
C GLU A 121 -9.30 -19.10 3.03
N ARG A 122 -9.59 -20.39 2.82
CA ARG A 122 -8.56 -21.41 2.65
C ARG A 122 -7.85 -21.28 1.32
N LEU A 123 -6.55 -21.55 1.34
CA LEU A 123 -5.74 -21.66 0.13
C LEU A 123 -6.22 -22.86 -0.70
N ASN A 124 -6.70 -22.58 -1.90
CA ASN A 124 -6.99 -23.59 -2.90
C ASN A 124 -5.92 -23.54 -4.01
N LYS A 125 -5.93 -24.53 -4.94
CA LYS A 125 -4.93 -24.62 -6.02
C LYS A 125 -4.85 -23.34 -6.85
N ASN A 126 -5.98 -22.71 -7.16
CA ASN A 126 -6.00 -21.47 -7.97
C ASN A 126 -5.39 -20.28 -7.22
N LYS A 127 -5.67 -20.14 -5.93
CA LYS A 127 -5.05 -19.09 -5.09
C LYS A 127 -3.54 -19.30 -4.99
N ILE A 128 -3.09 -20.56 -4.81
CA ILE A 128 -1.66 -20.88 -4.74
C ILE A 128 -0.97 -20.52 -6.07
N ILE A 129 -1.53 -20.90 -7.22
CA ILE A 129 -0.99 -20.55 -8.53
C ILE A 129 -0.91 -19.03 -8.70
N ALA A 130 -1.98 -18.30 -8.34
CA ALA A 130 -2.00 -16.84 -8.42
C ALA A 130 -0.95 -16.18 -7.51
N LEU A 131 -0.74 -16.71 -6.31
CA LEU A 131 0.30 -16.23 -5.39
C LEU A 131 1.71 -16.44 -5.96
N PHE A 132 1.98 -17.63 -6.52
CA PHE A 132 3.28 -17.90 -7.16
C PHE A 132 3.50 -17.04 -8.40
N ALA A 133 2.49 -16.83 -9.23
CA ALA A 133 2.57 -15.94 -10.37
C ALA A 133 2.86 -14.48 -9.95
N GLY A 134 2.19 -13.99 -8.90
CA GLY A 134 2.46 -12.67 -8.33
C GLY A 134 3.88 -12.54 -7.78
N LEU A 135 4.33 -13.54 -7.02
CA LEU A 135 5.69 -13.57 -6.47
C LEU A 135 6.76 -13.58 -7.58
N THR A 136 6.55 -14.37 -8.63
CA THR A 136 7.45 -14.40 -9.79
C THR A 136 7.53 -13.03 -10.47
N GLY A 137 6.38 -12.34 -10.64
CA GLY A 137 6.36 -10.98 -11.17
C GLY A 137 7.17 -9.99 -10.32
N VAL A 138 7.04 -10.08 -9.00
CA VAL A 138 7.83 -9.25 -8.06
C VAL A 138 9.32 -9.52 -8.19
N ILE A 139 9.74 -10.79 -8.27
CA ILE A 139 11.14 -11.17 -8.43
C ILE A 139 11.71 -10.61 -9.74
N ILE A 140 10.99 -10.77 -10.86
CA ILE A 140 11.41 -10.25 -12.17
C ILE A 140 11.59 -8.73 -12.12
N MET A 141 10.64 -8.01 -11.49
CA MET A 141 10.75 -6.56 -11.35
C MET A 141 11.93 -6.14 -10.47
N SER A 142 12.21 -6.88 -9.40
CA SER A 142 13.33 -6.58 -8.49
C SER A 142 14.69 -6.76 -9.16
N THR A 143 14.87 -7.82 -9.97
CA THR A 143 16.13 -8.07 -10.68
C THR A 143 16.42 -7.02 -11.74
N ASN A 144 15.41 -6.53 -12.44
CA ASN A 144 15.59 -5.46 -13.42
C ASN A 144 16.01 -4.12 -12.78
N GLN A 145 15.61 -3.83 -11.56
CA GLN A 145 15.96 -2.58 -10.87
C GLN A 145 17.40 -2.53 -10.37
N GLU A 146 17.99 -3.66 -10.02
CA GLU A 146 19.42 -3.70 -9.67
C GLU A 146 20.31 -3.35 -10.87
N ILE A 147 19.91 -3.77 -12.06
CA ILE A 147 20.65 -3.49 -13.31
C ILE A 147 20.64 -1.97 -13.59
N ASP A 148 19.51 -1.30 -13.44
CA ASP A 148 19.41 0.14 -13.64
C ASP A 148 20.20 0.93 -12.59
N SER A 149 20.16 0.54 -11.32
CA SER A 149 20.90 1.23 -10.25
C SER A 149 22.41 1.15 -10.43
N VAL A 150 22.92 0.04 -10.89
CA VAL A 150 24.35 -0.15 -11.22
C VAL A 150 24.75 0.71 -12.43
N SER A 151 23.90 0.81 -13.45
CA SER A 151 24.14 1.63 -14.63
C SER A 151 24.21 3.12 -14.28
N TYR A 152 23.32 3.62 -13.43
CA TYR A 152 23.31 5.03 -12.98
C TYR A 152 24.52 5.38 -12.10
N THR A 153 25.01 4.48 -11.26
CA THR A 153 26.20 4.71 -10.45
C THR A 153 27.46 4.79 -11.31
N HIS A 154 27.58 3.97 -12.34
CA HIS A 154 28.69 4.04 -13.30
C HIS A 154 28.68 5.33 -14.13
N LEU A 155 27.51 5.81 -14.59
CA LEU A 155 27.41 7.06 -15.34
C LEU A 155 27.77 8.28 -14.47
N ARG A 156 27.34 8.30 -13.21
CA ARG A 156 27.62 9.40 -12.27
C ARG A 156 29.11 9.45 -11.87
N ALA A 157 29.76 8.31 -11.78
CA ALA A 157 31.22 8.24 -11.52
C ALA A 157 32.03 8.86 -12.68
N HIS A 158 31.58 8.75 -13.92
CA HIS A 158 32.20 9.37 -15.07
C HIS A 158 31.98 10.90 -15.18
N GLU A 159 30.91 11.43 -14.64
CA GLU A 159 30.65 12.88 -14.62
C GLU A 159 31.41 13.64 -13.55
N THR A 160 31.80 12.99 -12.45
CA THR A 160 32.56 13.60 -11.34
C THR A 160 34.08 13.67 -11.58
N VAL A 161 34.60 13.10 -12.67
CA VAL A 161 36.05 13.09 -13.04
C VAL A 161 36.36 14.10 -14.14
N ARG A 162 35.46 14.98 -14.49
CA ARG A 162 35.68 16.17 -15.33
C ARG A 162 35.52 17.43 -14.51
#